data_27732fd5b58e69977345dd2c6fe5813a
#
_entry.id   27732fd5b58e69977345dd2c6fe5813a
#
_cell.length_a   1.000
_cell.length_b   1.000
_cell.length_c   1.000
_cell.angle_alpha   90.00
_cell.angle_beta   90.00
_cell.angle_gamma   90.00
#
_symmetry.space_group_name_H-M   'P 1'
#
loop_
_entity.id
_entity.type
_entity.pdbx_description
1 polymer ?
#
loop_
_entity_poly.entity_id
_entity_poly.type
_entity_poly.pdbx_seq_one_letter_code
_entity_poly.pdbx_strand_id
1 'polypeptide(L)'
;MGRMCSDPELRQTQSGISCCRFTVAVNRKVKNENGEYDADFISCVAWRQTAEFVSRYFSKGSMICISGSLRTGSYTDRNHSDVTHYKTDVFVDSVEFTGEKKQQGTTPNYQPPQQQRPPQQNAQPEQQSIQFGDLSDFEEILSDGDVPF
;
A
#
# COMPACT_ATOMS: atom_id res chain seq x y z
N MET A 1 3.47 13.10 -7.32
CA MET A 1 2.75 11.86 -6.99
C MET A 1 3.14 10.78 -7.98
N GLY A 2 3.43 9.56 -7.52
CA GLY A 2 3.84 8.46 -8.37
C GLY A 2 3.88 7.13 -7.63
N ARG A 3 4.41 6.09 -8.26
CA ARG A 3 4.46 4.71 -7.73
C ARG A 3 5.89 4.33 -7.35
N MET A 4 6.07 3.73 -6.18
CA MET A 4 7.38 3.25 -5.73
C MET A 4 7.88 2.09 -6.58
N CYS A 5 9.13 2.18 -7.04
CA CYS A 5 9.76 1.18 -7.91
C CYS A 5 10.39 0.02 -7.12
N SER A 6 10.81 0.28 -5.90
CA SER A 6 11.45 -0.68 -4.99
C SER A 6 10.98 -0.44 -3.55
N ASP A 7 11.24 -1.40 -2.68
CA ASP A 7 11.06 -1.20 -1.25
C ASP A 7 12.05 -0.13 -0.76
N PRO A 8 11.62 0.74 0.19
CA PRO A 8 12.47 1.79 0.72
C PRO A 8 13.59 1.23 1.59
N GLU A 9 14.83 1.61 1.29
CA GLU A 9 15.99 1.21 2.08
C GLU A 9 16.25 2.21 3.21
N LEU A 10 15.89 1.82 4.44
CA LEU A 10 16.20 2.59 5.64
C LEU A 10 17.65 2.30 6.06
N ARG A 11 18.44 3.33 6.20
CA ARG A 11 19.83 3.27 6.68
C ARG A 11 20.04 4.30 7.78
N GLN A 12 21.01 4.07 8.64
CA GLN A 12 21.47 5.08 9.60
C GLN A 12 22.86 5.58 9.18
N THR A 13 23.06 6.89 9.31
CA THR A 13 24.38 7.50 9.15
C THR A 13 25.26 7.17 10.36
N GLN A 14 26.56 7.44 10.27
CA GLN A 14 27.48 7.29 11.41
C GLN A 14 27.07 8.14 12.63
N SER A 15 26.36 9.23 12.39
CA SER A 15 25.80 10.10 13.44
C SER A 15 24.42 9.65 13.96
N GLY A 16 23.96 8.43 13.60
CA GLY A 16 22.70 7.87 14.08
C GLY A 16 21.44 8.46 13.42
N ILE A 17 21.58 9.28 12.37
CA ILE A 17 20.44 9.88 11.68
C ILE A 17 19.85 8.90 10.67
N SER A 18 18.56 8.62 10.78
CA SER A 18 17.82 7.78 9.82
C SER A 18 17.74 8.45 8.45
N CYS A 19 18.07 7.72 7.40
CA CYS A 19 18.00 8.13 6.00
C CYS A 19 17.36 7.01 5.18
N CYS A 20 16.43 7.35 4.30
CA CYS A 20 15.78 6.40 3.42
C CYS A 20 15.91 6.86 1.97
N ARG A 21 16.36 5.95 1.10
CA ARG A 21 16.43 6.18 -0.36
C ARG A 21 15.43 5.28 -1.07
N PHE A 22 14.76 5.85 -2.05
CA PHE A 22 13.79 5.13 -2.89
C PHE A 22 13.60 5.86 -4.22
N THR A 23 13.04 5.15 -5.20
CA THR A 23 12.74 5.70 -6.52
C THR A 23 11.24 5.67 -6.77
N VAL A 24 10.73 6.76 -7.34
CA VAL A 24 9.32 6.93 -7.68
C VAL A 24 9.17 7.06 -9.18
N ALA A 25 8.33 6.21 -9.79
CA ALA A 25 7.92 6.31 -11.18
C ALA A 25 6.74 7.28 -11.32
N VAL A 26 6.90 8.26 -12.18
CA VAL A 26 5.86 9.24 -12.51
C VAL A 26 5.58 9.17 -14.01
N ASN A 27 4.36 8.78 -14.38
CA ASN A 27 3.99 8.70 -15.79
C ASN A 27 3.91 10.10 -16.42
N ARG A 28 4.48 10.22 -17.60
CA ARG A 28 4.34 11.42 -18.44
C ARG A 28 2.89 11.57 -18.92
N LYS A 29 2.45 12.80 -19.08
CA LYS A 29 1.10 13.09 -19.58
C LYS A 29 0.95 12.88 -21.10
N VAL A 30 2.07 12.85 -21.82
CA VAL A 30 2.12 12.72 -23.29
C VAL A 30 2.54 11.30 -23.65
N LYS A 31 1.84 10.70 -24.59
CA LYS A 31 2.17 9.40 -25.14
C LYS A 31 3.40 9.50 -26.05
N ASN A 32 4.22 8.46 -26.05
CA ASN A 32 5.33 8.31 -26.98
C ASN A 32 4.83 7.94 -28.40
N GLU A 33 5.73 7.80 -29.36
CA GLU A 33 5.42 7.43 -30.75
C GLU A 33 4.68 6.09 -30.88
N ASN A 34 4.83 5.20 -29.91
CA ASN A 34 4.17 3.90 -29.85
C ASN A 34 2.78 3.93 -29.20
N GLY A 35 2.32 5.11 -28.75
CA GLY A 35 1.04 5.28 -28.08
C GLY A 35 1.04 4.91 -26.59
N GLU A 36 2.21 4.65 -26.00
CA GLU A 36 2.39 4.30 -24.60
C GLU A 36 2.81 5.51 -23.77
N TYR A 37 2.56 5.46 -22.45
CA TYR A 37 3.02 6.50 -21.52
C TYR A 37 4.39 6.13 -20.96
N ASP A 38 5.39 6.93 -21.23
CA ASP A 38 6.68 6.84 -20.59
C ASP A 38 6.60 7.25 -19.12
N ALA A 39 7.49 6.69 -18.29
CA ALA A 39 7.63 7.07 -16.91
C ALA A 39 8.99 7.69 -16.63
N ASP A 40 9.00 8.76 -15.83
CA ASP A 40 10.21 9.32 -15.28
C ASP A 40 10.51 8.67 -13.92
N PHE A 41 11.74 8.21 -13.74
CA PHE A 41 12.20 7.56 -12.51
C PHE A 41 12.95 8.59 -11.66
N ILE A 42 12.30 9.04 -10.59
CA ILE A 42 12.80 10.13 -9.74
C ILE A 42 13.40 9.55 -8.46
N SER A 43 14.69 9.82 -8.24
CA SER A 43 15.38 9.45 -7.01
C SER A 43 14.98 10.39 -5.87
N CYS A 44 14.57 9.81 -4.73
CA CYS A 44 14.09 10.51 -3.56
C CYS A 44 14.89 10.11 -2.33
N VAL A 45 15.14 11.09 -1.45
CA VAL A 45 15.86 10.91 -0.19
C VAL A 45 15.05 11.53 0.93
N ALA A 46 14.64 10.72 1.89
CA ALA A 46 13.98 11.16 3.12
C ALA A 46 14.93 11.06 4.31
N TRP A 47 14.75 11.90 5.32
CA TRP A 47 15.58 11.98 6.52
C TRP A 47 14.75 11.90 7.79
N ARG A 48 15.38 11.43 8.87
CA ARG A 48 14.81 11.41 10.24
C ARG A 48 13.44 10.72 10.26
N GLN A 49 12.45 11.36 10.84
CA GLN A 49 11.08 10.83 10.98
C GLN A 49 10.41 10.51 9.65
N THR A 50 10.63 11.34 8.62
CA THR A 50 10.10 11.08 7.27
C THR A 50 10.68 9.80 6.67
N ALA A 51 11.96 9.51 6.91
CA ALA A 51 12.60 8.26 6.47
C ALA A 51 11.96 7.03 7.13
N GLU A 52 11.75 7.09 8.44
CA GLU A 52 11.11 6.01 9.21
C GLU A 52 9.65 5.83 8.81
N PHE A 53 8.93 6.92 8.57
CA PHE A 53 7.55 6.89 8.11
C PHE A 53 7.45 6.20 6.73
N VAL A 54 8.26 6.59 5.76
CA VAL A 54 8.27 5.96 4.42
C VAL A 54 8.60 4.48 4.52
N SER A 55 9.62 4.11 5.27
CA SER A 55 10.05 2.72 5.44
C SER A 55 8.98 1.83 6.09
N ARG A 56 8.18 2.39 7.01
CA ARG A 56 7.14 1.66 7.74
C ARG A 56 5.86 1.45 6.94
N TYR A 57 5.45 2.46 6.19
CA TYR A 57 4.10 2.50 5.61
C TYR A 57 4.05 2.29 4.10
N PHE A 58 5.17 2.42 3.41
CA PHE A 58 5.23 2.26 1.97
C PHE A 58 6.11 1.08 1.57
N SER A 59 5.79 0.47 0.44
CA SER A 59 6.54 -0.63 -0.16
C SER A 59 6.52 -0.53 -1.67
N LYS A 60 7.29 -1.34 -2.35
CA LYS A 60 7.26 -1.46 -3.82
C LYS A 60 5.83 -1.52 -4.35
N GLY A 61 5.53 -0.70 -5.34
CA GLY A 61 4.21 -0.62 -5.97
C GLY A 61 3.20 0.30 -5.26
N SER A 62 3.48 0.79 -4.04
CA SER A 62 2.61 1.75 -3.36
C SER A 62 2.58 3.09 -4.10
N MET A 63 1.39 3.70 -4.18
CA MET A 63 1.27 5.10 -4.60
C MET A 63 1.66 6.02 -3.46
N ILE A 64 2.47 7.03 -3.75
CA ILE A 64 2.99 7.99 -2.78
C ILE A 64 2.87 9.41 -3.32
N CYS A 65 2.45 10.34 -2.49
CA CYS A 65 2.53 11.78 -2.76
C CYS A 65 3.66 12.39 -1.96
N ILE A 66 4.57 13.08 -2.64
CA ILE A 66 5.78 13.65 -2.04
C ILE A 66 5.83 15.14 -2.35
N SER A 67 6.12 15.93 -1.34
CA SER A 67 6.56 17.31 -1.45
C SER A 67 8.00 17.44 -0.98
N GLY A 68 8.83 18.19 -1.69
CA GLY A 68 10.24 18.27 -1.37
C GLY A 68 11.00 19.22 -2.28
N SER A 69 12.29 19.37 -1.99
CA SER A 69 13.22 20.24 -2.69
C SER A 69 14.11 19.44 -3.62
N LEU A 70 14.28 19.92 -4.87
CA LEU A 70 15.24 19.34 -5.80
C LEU A 70 16.66 19.76 -5.40
N ARG A 71 17.55 18.77 -5.27
CA ARG A 71 18.97 19.03 -4.98
C ARG A 71 19.84 18.30 -5.99
N THR A 72 20.84 19.03 -6.49
CA THR A 72 21.88 18.53 -7.36
C THR A 72 23.16 18.30 -6.55
N GLY A 73 23.92 17.30 -6.94
CA GLY A 73 25.23 17.03 -6.36
C GLY A 73 26.14 16.38 -7.39
N SER A 74 27.42 16.38 -7.12
CA SER A 74 28.40 15.66 -7.94
C SER A 74 29.30 14.79 -7.06
N TYR A 75 29.77 13.69 -7.62
CA TYR A 75 30.77 12.85 -6.99
C TYR A 75 31.75 12.33 -8.05
N THR A 76 32.98 12.19 -7.67
CA THR A 76 34.05 11.61 -8.54
C THR A 76 34.00 10.10 -8.41
N ASP A 77 34.15 9.42 -9.53
CA ASP A 77 34.25 7.95 -9.55
C ASP A 77 35.50 7.49 -8.79
N ARG A 78 35.36 6.47 -7.95
CA ARG A 78 36.48 5.90 -7.17
C ARG A 78 37.50 5.23 -8.03
N ASN A 79 37.12 4.69 -9.19
CA ASN A 79 37.99 3.97 -10.11
C ASN A 79 38.54 4.85 -11.21
N HIS A 80 37.90 5.98 -11.50
CA HIS A 80 38.28 6.92 -12.57
C HIS A 80 38.18 8.34 -12.02
N SER A 81 39.25 8.85 -11.45
CA SER A 81 39.30 10.20 -10.85
C SER A 81 39.00 11.34 -11.80
N ASP A 82 39.04 11.10 -13.11
CA ASP A 82 38.75 12.08 -14.15
C ASP A 82 37.27 12.17 -14.50
N VAL A 83 36.44 11.24 -13.98
CA VAL A 83 35.01 11.20 -14.27
C VAL A 83 34.20 11.75 -13.10
N THR A 84 33.51 12.87 -13.32
CA THR A 84 32.61 13.47 -12.38
C THR A 84 31.15 13.10 -12.77
N HIS A 85 30.45 12.42 -11.87
CA HIS A 85 29.04 12.09 -12.02
C HIS A 85 28.18 13.16 -11.36
N TYR A 86 27.15 13.60 -12.07
CA TYR A 86 26.13 14.50 -11.54
C TYR A 86 24.90 13.69 -11.17
N LYS A 87 24.30 13.99 -10.04
CA LYS A 87 23.04 13.39 -9.62
C LYS A 87 22.06 14.47 -9.20
N THR A 88 20.79 14.17 -9.38
CA THR A 88 19.70 15.02 -8.97
C THR A 88 18.74 14.18 -8.14
N ASP A 89 18.56 14.55 -6.87
CA ASP A 89 17.69 13.86 -5.93
C ASP A 89 16.61 14.83 -5.43
N VAL A 90 15.40 14.33 -5.17
CA VAL A 90 14.38 15.05 -4.44
C VAL A 90 14.55 14.78 -2.94
N PHE A 91 14.87 15.84 -2.19
CA PHE A 91 14.88 15.79 -0.73
C PHE A 91 13.45 15.96 -0.24
N VAL A 92 12.95 14.94 0.42
CA VAL A 92 11.55 14.84 0.82
C VAL A 92 11.31 15.61 2.10
N ASP A 93 10.44 16.62 2.03
CA ASP A 93 10.00 17.42 3.19
C ASP A 93 8.75 16.79 3.83
N SER A 94 7.77 16.39 3.01
CA SER A 94 6.55 15.73 3.49
C SER A 94 6.11 14.58 2.56
N VAL A 95 5.37 13.65 3.15
CA VAL A 95 4.81 12.48 2.46
C VAL A 95 3.35 12.32 2.86
N GLU A 96 2.50 12.05 1.87
CA GLU A 96 1.08 11.86 2.07
C GLU A 96 0.60 10.56 1.40
N PHE A 97 -0.43 9.95 2.01
CA PHE A 97 -1.12 8.81 1.41
C PHE A 97 -2.04 9.28 0.29
N THR A 98 -2.07 8.57 -0.81
CA THR A 98 -2.89 8.90 -1.98
C THR A 98 -4.31 8.32 -1.93
N GLY A 99 -4.66 7.62 -0.86
CA GLY A 99 -5.96 6.95 -0.71
C GLY A 99 -6.13 5.65 -1.51
N GLU A 100 -5.17 5.25 -2.32
CA GLU A 100 -5.18 3.92 -2.93
C GLU A 100 -4.95 2.85 -1.84
N LYS A 101 -5.99 2.06 -1.55
CA LYS A 101 -5.81 0.81 -0.80
C LYS A 101 -4.95 -0.14 -1.65
N LYS A 102 -3.91 -0.74 -1.06
CA LYS A 102 -3.24 -1.89 -1.65
C LYS A 102 -4.32 -2.86 -2.10
N GLN A 103 -4.45 -3.12 -3.39
CA GLN A 103 -5.15 -4.31 -3.84
C GLN A 103 -4.33 -5.48 -3.32
N GLN A 104 -4.77 -6.05 -2.20
CA GLN A 104 -4.35 -7.39 -1.82
C GLN A 104 -4.71 -8.26 -3.01
N GLY A 105 -3.66 -8.86 -3.61
CA GLY A 105 -3.82 -9.73 -4.74
C GLY A 105 -4.95 -10.71 -4.46
N THR A 106 -5.95 -10.68 -5.31
CA THR A 106 -7.00 -11.68 -5.35
C THR A 106 -6.29 -13.00 -5.54
N THR A 107 -6.12 -13.76 -4.48
CA THR A 107 -5.80 -15.17 -4.60
C THR A 107 -6.86 -15.75 -5.53
N PRO A 108 -6.48 -16.40 -6.65
CA PRO A 108 -7.46 -17.10 -7.47
C PRO A 108 -8.16 -18.09 -6.54
N ASN A 109 -9.46 -17.90 -6.37
CA ASN A 109 -10.30 -18.83 -5.63
C ASN A 109 -10.27 -20.14 -6.41
N TYR A 110 -9.35 -21.03 -6.05
CA TYR A 110 -9.30 -22.39 -6.56
C TYR A 110 -10.49 -23.12 -5.94
N GLN A 111 -11.62 -23.11 -6.63
CA GLN A 111 -12.71 -24.03 -6.35
C GLN A 111 -12.24 -25.42 -6.80
N PRO A 112 -12.05 -26.38 -5.88
CA PRO A 112 -11.81 -27.75 -6.29
C PRO A 112 -13.02 -28.26 -7.09
N PRO A 113 -12.83 -29.04 -8.16
CA PRO A 113 -13.92 -29.57 -8.96
C PRO A 113 -14.86 -30.36 -8.07
N GLN A 114 -16.13 -29.97 -8.04
CA GLN A 114 -17.18 -30.73 -7.38
C GLN A 114 -17.31 -32.09 -8.08
N GLN A 115 -16.92 -33.16 -7.40
CA GLN A 115 -17.26 -34.51 -7.78
C GLN A 115 -18.78 -34.62 -7.79
N GLN A 116 -19.32 -34.87 -8.97
CA GLN A 116 -20.73 -35.21 -9.17
C GLN A 116 -21.03 -36.48 -8.37
N ARG A 117 -21.82 -36.32 -7.30
CA ARG A 117 -22.47 -37.49 -6.64
C ARG A 117 -23.65 -37.95 -7.50
N PRO A 118 -23.81 -39.26 -7.66
CA PRO A 118 -24.97 -39.80 -8.40
C PRO A 118 -26.30 -39.54 -7.66
N PRO A 119 -27.43 -39.48 -8.38
CA PRO A 119 -28.72 -39.12 -7.79
C PRO A 119 -29.21 -40.24 -6.86
N GLN A 120 -29.40 -39.92 -5.58
CA GLN A 120 -30.16 -40.76 -4.64
C GLN A 120 -31.63 -40.31 -4.65
N GLN A 121 -32.45 -41.35 -4.80
CA GLN A 121 -33.91 -41.31 -4.83
C GLN A 121 -34.51 -40.82 -3.52
N ASN A 122 -35.60 -40.07 -3.71
CA ASN A 122 -36.72 -39.80 -2.83
C ASN A 122 -36.73 -40.43 -1.43
N ALA A 123 -36.63 -39.60 -0.40
CA ALA A 123 -37.33 -39.81 0.86
C ALA A 123 -37.81 -38.41 1.35
N GLN A 124 -39.12 -38.30 1.54
CA GLN A 124 -39.79 -37.12 2.10
C GLN A 124 -39.21 -36.78 3.50
N PRO A 125 -38.92 -35.57 3.79
CA PRO A 125 -38.73 -35.12 5.19
C PRO A 125 -40.06 -34.62 5.75
N GLU A 126 -40.43 -35.18 6.87
CA GLU A 126 -41.45 -34.67 7.78
C GLU A 126 -41.14 -33.22 8.16
N GLN A 127 -42.18 -32.40 8.10
CA GLN A 127 -42.20 -31.04 8.60
C GLN A 127 -42.06 -31.05 10.14
N GLN A 128 -40.86 -30.72 10.64
CA GLN A 128 -40.72 -30.25 12.02
C GLN A 128 -40.86 -28.74 12.02
N SER A 129 -41.99 -28.27 12.50
CA SER A 129 -42.28 -26.87 12.82
C SER A 129 -41.33 -26.40 13.92
N ILE A 130 -40.45 -25.47 13.60
CA ILE A 130 -39.68 -24.73 14.59
C ILE A 130 -40.65 -23.70 15.20
N GLN A 131 -41.04 -23.90 16.44
CA GLN A 131 -41.77 -22.92 17.24
C GLN A 131 -40.79 -21.78 17.56
N PHE A 132 -41.07 -20.60 17.01
CA PHE A 132 -40.48 -19.37 17.48
C PHE A 132 -40.97 -19.08 18.88
N GLY A 133 -40.05 -19.08 19.85
CA GLY A 133 -40.32 -18.67 21.22
C GLY A 133 -40.79 -17.21 21.25
N ASP A 134 -41.63 -16.98 22.21
CA ASP A 134 -42.34 -15.76 22.53
C ASP A 134 -41.42 -14.53 22.60
N LEU A 135 -41.78 -13.49 21.85
CA LEU A 135 -41.07 -12.20 21.74
C LEU A 135 -41.35 -11.25 22.93
N SER A 136 -42.00 -11.74 24.00
CA SER A 136 -42.39 -10.91 25.16
C SER A 136 -41.24 -10.60 26.13
N ASP A 137 -40.09 -11.28 26.02
CA ASP A 137 -38.94 -11.02 26.91
C ASP A 137 -38.01 -9.90 26.43
N PHE A 138 -38.28 -9.25 25.30
CA PHE A 138 -37.43 -8.22 24.74
C PHE A 138 -37.82 -6.78 25.12
N GLU A 139 -38.93 -6.56 25.78
CA GLU A 139 -39.40 -5.21 26.16
C GLU A 139 -38.92 -4.71 27.53
N GLU A 140 -38.28 -5.58 28.35
CA GLU A 140 -37.92 -5.21 29.72
C GLU A 140 -36.50 -4.61 29.89
N ILE A 141 -35.70 -4.45 28.81
CA ILE A 141 -34.31 -3.92 28.89
C ILE A 141 -34.24 -2.41 28.52
N LEU A 142 -35.37 -1.80 28.11
CA LEU A 142 -35.34 -0.38 27.68
C LEU A 142 -35.91 0.60 28.73
N SER A 143 -36.16 0.16 29.97
CA SER A 143 -36.84 0.98 31.00
C SER A 143 -35.97 1.39 32.18
N ASP A 144 -34.66 1.11 32.21
CA ASP A 144 -33.80 1.68 33.25
C ASP A 144 -32.86 2.73 32.65
N GLY A 145 -33.34 3.97 32.76
CA GLY A 145 -32.54 5.17 32.48
C GLY A 145 -31.56 5.41 33.61
N ASP A 146 -30.30 5.07 33.36
CA ASP A 146 -29.18 5.72 34.04
C ASP A 146 -27.92 5.58 33.17
N VAL A 147 -27.64 6.62 32.43
CA VAL A 147 -26.37 6.84 31.79
C VAL A 147 -25.57 7.84 32.62
N PRO A 148 -24.52 7.43 33.36
CA PRO A 148 -23.61 8.37 33.99
C PRO A 148 -22.71 8.97 32.92
N PHE A 149 -22.75 10.27 32.88
CA PHE A 149 -21.82 11.11 32.10
C PHE A 149 -20.38 11.00 32.65
#